data_31cbab3cd6f82dea17108c663886958e
#
_entry.id   31cbab3cd6f82dea17108c663886958e
#
_cell.length_a   1.000
_cell.length_b   1.000
_cell.length_c   1.000
_cell.angle_alpha   90.00
_cell.angle_beta   90.00
_cell.angle_gamma   90.00
#
_symmetry.space_group_name_H-M   'P 1'
#
loop_
_entity.id
_entity.type
_entity.pdbx_description
1 polymer ?
#
loop_
_entity_poly.entity_id
_entity_poly.type
_entity_poly.pdbx_seq_one_letter_code
_entity_poly.pdbx_strand_id
1 'polypeptide(L)'
;MEINQLKDVASQVRRDIIRMVHACQSGHPGGSLGATDIVTALYFDQMQIDPENFRMDGAGEDMFFLSNGHISPMFYSILAHRGYFP
;
A
#
# COMPACT_ATOMS: atom_id res chain seq x y z
N MET A 1 4.54 -15.14 -1.79
CA MET A 1 4.85 -14.38 -3.02
C MET A 1 6.36 -14.31 -3.21
N GLU A 2 6.83 -14.53 -4.41
CA GLU A 2 8.26 -14.46 -4.72
C GLU A 2 8.79 -13.03 -4.56
N ILE A 3 10.09 -12.93 -4.24
CA ILE A 3 10.70 -11.63 -4.06
C ILE A 3 10.66 -10.75 -5.32
N ASN A 4 10.78 -11.36 -6.50
CA ASN A 4 10.68 -10.60 -7.75
C ASN A 4 9.28 -10.02 -7.96
N GLN A 5 8.24 -10.76 -7.58
CA GLN A 5 6.87 -10.27 -7.63
C GLN A 5 6.66 -9.11 -6.65
N LEU A 6 7.24 -9.20 -5.45
CA LEU A 6 7.18 -8.11 -4.48
C LEU A 6 7.88 -6.86 -5.01
N LYS A 7 9.02 -7.02 -5.66
CA LYS A 7 9.73 -5.89 -6.27
C LYS A 7 8.93 -5.25 -7.39
N ASP A 8 8.23 -6.05 -8.19
CA ASP A 8 7.39 -5.52 -9.27
C ASP A 8 6.22 -4.72 -8.72
N VAL A 9 5.57 -5.22 -7.65
CA VAL A 9 4.49 -4.49 -6.98
C VAL A 9 5.03 -3.19 -6.41
N ALA A 10 6.15 -3.23 -5.71
CA ALA A 10 6.75 -2.03 -5.12
C ALA A 10 7.09 -0.99 -6.18
N SER A 11 7.61 -1.41 -7.33
CA SER A 11 7.91 -0.50 -8.44
C SER A 11 6.64 0.16 -8.97
N GLN A 12 5.55 -0.60 -9.11
CA GLN A 12 4.28 -0.04 -9.57
C GLN A 12 3.71 0.93 -8.54
N VAL A 13 3.78 0.59 -7.25
CA VAL A 13 3.33 1.48 -6.19
C VAL A 13 4.09 2.79 -6.22
N ARG A 14 5.41 2.75 -6.43
CA ARG A 14 6.21 3.97 -6.54
C ARG A 14 5.79 4.83 -7.72
N ARG A 15 5.50 4.23 -8.88
CA ARG A 15 4.99 4.96 -10.03
C ARG A 15 3.64 5.62 -9.72
N ASP A 16 2.76 4.91 -9.02
CA ASP A 16 1.45 5.44 -8.62
C ASP A 16 1.58 6.61 -7.66
N ILE A 17 2.53 6.55 -6.72
CA ILE A 17 2.80 7.66 -5.79
C ILE A 17 3.15 8.93 -6.57
N ILE A 18 4.05 8.83 -7.53
CA ILE A 18 4.45 9.97 -8.34
C ILE A 18 3.27 10.52 -9.14
N ARG A 19 2.45 9.65 -9.71
CA ARG A 19 1.26 10.07 -10.46
C ARG A 19 0.26 10.78 -9.57
N MET A 20 -0.01 10.25 -8.37
CA MET A 20 -0.96 10.86 -7.44
C MET A 20 -0.49 12.23 -6.96
N VAL A 21 0.76 12.33 -6.56
CA VAL A 21 1.33 13.59 -6.09
C VAL A 21 1.33 14.63 -7.20
N HIS A 22 1.68 14.25 -8.41
CA HIS A 22 1.68 15.15 -9.57
C HIS A 22 0.25 15.61 -9.92
N ALA A 23 -0.70 14.65 -9.95
CA ALA A 23 -2.08 14.96 -10.33
C ALA A 23 -2.74 15.94 -9.35
N CYS A 24 -2.48 15.80 -8.06
CA CYS A 24 -3.03 16.68 -7.03
C CYS A 24 -2.22 17.95 -6.84
N GLN A 25 -1.01 18.00 -7.39
CA GLN A 25 -0.06 19.10 -7.22
C GLN A 25 0.20 19.41 -5.75
N SER A 26 0.18 18.38 -4.92
CA SER A 26 0.42 18.51 -3.49
C SER A 26 0.93 17.19 -2.94
N GLY A 27 1.48 17.25 -1.72
CA GLY A 27 1.96 16.06 -1.04
C GLY A 27 3.47 15.97 -1.00
N HIS A 28 3.93 14.93 -0.31
CA HIS A 28 5.35 14.70 -0.07
C HIS A 28 5.72 13.28 -0.52
N PRO A 29 6.34 13.12 -1.70
CA PRO A 29 6.62 11.78 -2.21
C PRO A 29 7.68 11.00 -1.42
N GLY A 30 8.60 11.71 -0.74
CA GLY A 30 9.74 11.05 -0.09
C GLY A 30 9.35 9.99 0.93
N GLY A 31 8.44 10.31 1.85
CA GLY A 31 7.99 9.36 2.87
C GLY A 31 7.26 8.16 2.27
N SER A 32 6.37 8.42 1.30
CA SER A 32 5.66 7.35 0.60
C SER A 32 6.62 6.44 -0.15
N LEU A 33 7.57 7.00 -0.88
CA LEU A 33 8.56 6.21 -1.60
C LEU A 33 9.43 5.41 -0.64
N GLY A 34 9.83 6.00 0.49
CA GLY A 34 10.69 5.33 1.47
C GLY A 34 10.01 4.17 2.19
N ALA A 35 8.69 4.26 2.42
CA ALA A 35 7.95 3.21 3.14
C ALA A 35 7.45 2.10 2.22
N THR A 36 7.57 2.24 0.90
CA THR A 36 6.93 1.34 -0.07
C THR A 36 7.32 -0.12 0.12
N ASP A 37 8.60 -0.42 0.27
CA ASP A 37 9.07 -1.82 0.35
C ASP A 37 8.52 -2.51 1.59
N ILE A 38 8.55 -1.84 2.74
CA ILE A 38 8.08 -2.42 4.01
C ILE A 38 6.60 -2.74 3.93
N VAL A 39 5.78 -1.78 3.50
CA VAL A 39 4.32 -1.94 3.48
C VAL A 39 3.90 -2.92 2.39
N THR A 40 4.60 -2.93 1.24
CA THR A 40 4.36 -3.93 0.20
C THR A 40 4.58 -5.34 0.74
N ALA A 41 5.68 -5.57 1.45
CA ALA A 41 5.96 -6.89 2.03
C ALA A 41 4.89 -7.30 3.03
N LEU A 42 4.40 -6.36 3.86
CA LEU A 42 3.35 -6.65 4.82
C LEU A 42 2.06 -7.09 4.12
N TYR A 43 1.56 -6.31 3.17
CA TYR A 43 0.26 -6.56 2.55
C TYR A 43 0.26 -7.71 1.55
N PHE A 44 1.38 -7.99 0.90
CA PHE A 44 1.42 -9.02 -0.14
C PHE A 44 2.03 -10.33 0.30
N ASP A 45 2.68 -10.37 1.46
CA ASP A 45 3.37 -11.58 1.89
C ASP A 45 3.14 -11.94 3.37
N GLN A 46 3.23 -11.01 4.29
CA GLN A 46 3.27 -11.29 5.73
C GLN A 46 1.91 -11.26 6.44
N MET A 47 1.03 -10.34 6.06
CA MET A 47 -0.24 -10.16 6.76
C MET A 47 -1.28 -11.17 6.31
N GLN A 48 -2.06 -11.67 7.28
CA GLN A 48 -3.24 -12.50 7.00
C GLN A 48 -4.43 -11.59 6.81
N ILE A 49 -4.81 -11.37 5.55
CA ILE A 49 -5.90 -10.47 5.17
C ILE A 49 -6.73 -11.10 4.05
N ASP A 50 -7.98 -10.68 3.97
CA ASP A 50 -8.90 -11.12 2.92
C ASP A 50 -9.68 -9.92 2.39
N PRO A 51 -9.19 -9.26 1.31
CA PRO A 51 -9.84 -8.08 0.77
C PRO A 51 -11.27 -8.34 0.26
N GLU A 52 -11.55 -9.58 -0.19
CA GLU A 52 -12.87 -9.92 -0.72
C GLU A 52 -13.92 -10.01 0.38
N ASN A 53 -13.51 -10.36 1.61
CA ASN A 53 -14.38 -10.50 2.76
C ASN A 53 -14.01 -9.53 3.87
N PHE A 54 -13.64 -8.33 3.48
CA PHE A 54 -13.19 -7.29 4.41
C PHE A 54 -14.28 -6.93 5.42
N ARG A 55 -13.89 -6.88 6.70
CA ARG A 55 -14.76 -6.47 7.80
C ARG A 55 -14.17 -5.27 8.52
N MET A 56 -15.01 -4.28 8.81
CA MET A 56 -14.56 -3.07 9.51
C MET A 56 -14.04 -3.37 10.93
N ASP A 57 -14.52 -4.45 11.55
CA ASP A 57 -14.06 -4.85 12.88
C ASP A 57 -12.72 -5.60 12.87
N GLY A 58 -12.21 -5.94 11.70
CA GLY A 58 -10.94 -6.63 11.56
C GLY A 58 -10.91 -8.07 12.02
N ALA A 59 -12.08 -8.69 12.25
CA ALA A 59 -12.15 -10.04 12.78
C ALA A 59 -11.49 -11.05 11.82
N GLY A 60 -10.57 -11.85 12.37
CA GLY A 60 -9.87 -12.89 11.60
C GLY A 60 -8.76 -12.40 10.70
N GLU A 61 -8.40 -11.13 10.75
CA GLU A 61 -7.38 -10.53 9.90
C GLU A 61 -6.33 -9.77 10.71
N ASP A 62 -5.14 -9.67 10.15
CA ASP A 62 -4.12 -8.78 10.70
C ASP A 62 -4.49 -7.33 10.40
N MET A 63 -4.14 -6.43 11.32
CA MET A 63 -4.49 -5.02 11.23
C MET A 63 -3.24 -4.16 11.09
N PHE A 64 -3.33 -3.13 10.26
CA PHE A 64 -2.26 -2.17 10.06
C PHE A 64 -2.75 -0.78 10.43
N PHE A 65 -1.96 -0.07 11.24
CA PHE A 65 -2.29 1.29 11.66
C PHE A 65 -1.28 2.27 11.08
N LEU A 66 -1.77 3.17 10.23
CA LEU A 66 -0.93 4.20 9.62
C LEU A 66 -1.12 5.50 10.38
N SER A 67 -0.13 5.90 11.17
CA SER A 67 -0.19 7.13 11.94
C SER A 67 0.38 8.34 11.19
N ASN A 68 1.15 8.11 10.13
CA ASN A 68 1.75 9.18 9.33
C ASN A 68 0.91 9.45 8.08
N GLY A 69 0.02 10.44 8.15
CA GLY A 69 -0.86 10.79 7.04
C GLY A 69 -0.15 11.30 5.79
N HIS A 70 1.10 11.76 5.92
CA HIS A 70 1.87 12.26 4.78
C HIS A 70 2.22 11.17 3.79
N ILE A 71 2.15 9.90 4.18
CA ILE A 71 2.45 8.77 3.29
C ILE A 71 1.19 8.06 2.78
N SER A 72 0.02 8.71 2.87
CA SER A 72 -1.24 8.15 2.38
C SER A 72 -1.22 7.72 0.91
N PRO A 73 -0.58 8.45 -0.03
CA PRO A 73 -0.53 7.99 -1.42
C PRO A 73 0.02 6.58 -1.59
N MET A 74 1.09 6.24 -0.87
CA MET A 74 1.63 4.88 -0.88
C MET A 74 0.59 3.87 -0.39
N PHE A 75 -0.09 4.19 0.72
CA PHE A 75 -1.05 3.28 1.31
C PHE A 75 -2.26 3.08 0.40
N TYR A 76 -2.78 4.13 -0.22
CA TYR A 76 -3.88 4.01 -1.16
C TYR A 76 -3.51 3.13 -2.35
N SER A 77 -2.31 3.29 -2.89
CA SER A 77 -1.85 2.47 -4.00
C SER A 77 -1.76 0.99 -3.59
N ILE A 78 -1.21 0.69 -2.43
CA ILE A 78 -1.08 -0.68 -1.94
C ILE A 78 -2.45 -1.32 -1.75
N LEU A 79 -3.41 -0.61 -1.16
CA LEU A 79 -4.76 -1.14 -0.96
C LEU A 79 -5.44 -1.45 -2.30
N ALA A 80 -5.29 -0.57 -3.29
CA ALA A 80 -5.85 -0.79 -4.61
C ALA A 80 -5.26 -2.03 -5.27
N HIS A 81 -3.94 -2.16 -5.27
CA HIS A 81 -3.26 -3.31 -5.87
C HIS A 81 -3.54 -4.60 -5.13
N ARG A 82 -3.78 -4.55 -3.82
CA ARG A 82 -4.10 -5.73 -3.03
C ARG A 82 -5.57 -6.18 -3.20
N GLY A 83 -6.40 -5.34 -3.79
CA GLY A 83 -7.76 -5.70 -4.14
C GLY A 83 -8.86 -5.15 -3.24
N TYR A 84 -8.56 -4.16 -2.39
CA TYR A 84 -9.58 -3.56 -1.54
C TYR A 84 -10.52 -2.63 -2.32
N PHE A 85 -10.03 -2.04 -3.39
CA PHE A 85 -10.85 -1.23 -4.31
C PHE A 85 -10.13 -1.09 -5.65
N PRO A 86 -10.86 -0.67 -6.73
CA PRO A 86 -10.26 -0.52 -8.05
C PRO A 86 -9.17 0.54 -8.16
#